data_31b8473f3ac44f701db60205bbaacab1
#
_entry.id   31b8473f3ac44f701db60205bbaacab1
#
_cell.length_a   1.000
_cell.length_b   1.000
_cell.length_c   1.000
_cell.angle_alpha   90.00
_cell.angle_beta   90.00
_cell.angle_gamma   90.00
#
_symmetry.space_group_name_H-M   'P 1'
#
loop_
_entity.id
_entity.type
_entity.pdbx_description
1 polymer ?
#
loop_
_entity_poly.entity_id
_entity_poly.type
_entity_poly.pdbx_seq_one_letter_code
_entity_poly.pdbx_strand_id
1 'polypeptide(L)'
;MVVERGGDESEAAANAMDRPPCHEGGGGDGDAAEKAVGEKDASEGEKQEEGKVEEEEEVKRGWSEIRLAIEELSAVGHGGGKLAAASPPPPPTLPFLALSHLILQVLDKIGPTMVVLRLDIQRNIERLQELYLLNPSKYSNLEEILEKEVEEGTARKVDSCARAVLWLTRSMDFTIALLQRLEEDSDQQSFPQLVEAAYMVTLKPWHGWISSAAYKIAMKLIPDRKMFISLLVGKCQDCAALKEEIRKLTKLLQPFLDDIHAMMAKFRLDRLKST
;
A
#
# COMPACT_ATOMS: atom_id res chain seq x y z
N MET A 1 38.91 4.67 -45.47
CA MET A 1 38.81 6.12 -45.62
C MET A 1 38.34 6.63 -44.25
N VAL A 2 39.24 6.83 -43.28
CA VAL A 2 40.06 8.05 -43.07
C VAL A 2 39.16 9.27 -43.02
N VAL A 3 38.96 9.96 -41.91
CA VAL A 3 39.77 10.93 -41.15
C VAL A 3 38.98 11.26 -39.89
N GLU A 4 39.39 11.03 -38.68
CA GLU A 4 40.28 11.77 -37.76
C GLU A 4 39.89 13.23 -37.47
N ARG A 5 39.89 13.48 -36.19
CA ARG A 5 40.45 14.55 -35.32
C ARG A 5 39.41 15.58 -34.87
N GLY A 6 39.47 16.06 -33.71
CA GLY A 6 40.37 16.24 -32.59
C GLY A 6 39.69 17.12 -31.61
N GLY A 7 39.89 16.99 -30.32
CA GLY A 7 40.77 17.74 -29.47
C GLY A 7 40.17 19.06 -29.04
N ASP A 8 40.05 19.51 -27.86
CA ASP A 8 41.05 19.86 -26.87
C ASP A 8 40.35 20.39 -25.61
N GLU A 9 40.65 19.91 -24.46
CA GLU A 9 41.34 20.48 -23.30
C GLU A 9 40.98 21.89 -22.83
N SER A 10 40.95 21.91 -21.53
CA SER A 10 41.42 22.85 -20.50
C SER A 10 40.34 23.71 -19.86
N GLU A 11 40.33 23.98 -18.65
CA GLU A 11 41.20 24.00 -17.48
C GLU A 11 40.46 24.64 -16.35
N ALA A 12 40.54 24.07 -15.21
CA ALA A 12 40.67 24.54 -13.86
C ALA A 12 40.61 26.04 -13.59
N ALA A 13 39.97 26.42 -12.50
CA ALA A 13 40.61 27.20 -11.42
C ALA A 13 39.68 27.36 -10.20
N ALA A 14 40.23 26.95 -9.09
CA ALA A 14 39.83 27.23 -7.72
C ALA A 14 39.83 28.74 -7.42
N ASN A 15 39.00 29.17 -6.49
CA ASN A 15 39.50 30.07 -5.44
C ASN A 15 38.61 30.05 -4.19
N ALA A 16 39.28 29.98 -3.15
CA ALA A 16 39.05 29.90 -1.73
C ALA A 16 38.80 31.27 -1.10
N MET A 17 38.35 31.18 0.16
CA MET A 17 38.49 32.18 1.24
C MET A 17 37.68 33.47 1.16
N ASP A 18 36.79 33.69 2.15
CA ASP A 18 37.15 34.59 3.27
C ASP A 18 36.12 34.49 4.42
N ARG A 19 36.58 34.31 5.62
CA ARG A 19 35.99 34.71 6.91
C ARG A 19 36.82 35.91 7.38
N PRO A 20 36.32 36.90 8.10
CA PRO A 20 36.05 36.96 9.52
C PRO A 20 35.15 38.16 9.92
N PRO A 21 35.22 38.73 11.19
CA PRO A 21 35.35 38.18 12.52
C PRO A 21 34.25 38.68 13.52
N CYS A 22 34.32 38.12 14.72
CA CYS A 22 33.58 38.49 15.94
C CYS A 22 33.87 39.93 16.42
N HIS A 23 32.85 40.55 17.02
CA HIS A 23 33.11 41.68 17.99
C HIS A 23 32.19 41.53 19.21
N GLU A 24 32.87 41.50 20.36
CA GLU A 24 32.35 41.56 21.73
C GLU A 24 32.00 43.00 22.15
N GLY A 25 31.20 43.08 23.21
CA GLY A 25 31.09 44.24 24.11
C GLY A 25 29.66 44.85 24.11
N GLY A 26 28.95 44.96 25.18
CA GLY A 26 29.16 45.19 26.57
C GLY A 26 27.96 45.92 27.13
N GLY A 27 27.45 45.46 28.24
CA GLY A 27 26.89 46.14 29.41
C GLY A 27 25.83 47.22 29.32
N GLY A 28 24.79 47.05 30.20
CA GLY A 28 23.93 48.16 30.59
C GLY A 28 22.65 47.70 31.32
N ASP A 29 22.70 47.78 32.65
CA ASP A 29 21.59 47.60 33.59
C ASP A 29 20.42 48.55 33.36
N GLY A 30 19.21 48.12 33.73
CA GLY A 30 18.05 49.03 33.84
C GLY A 30 16.74 48.31 34.18
N ASP A 31 16.42 48.32 35.46
CA ASP A 31 15.12 47.98 36.06
C ASP A 31 13.89 48.52 35.33
N ALA A 32 12.84 47.73 35.24
CA ALA A 32 11.46 48.11 35.53
C ALA A 32 10.52 46.89 35.48
N ALA A 33 9.99 46.54 36.65
CA ALA A 33 8.84 45.69 36.83
C ALA A 33 7.56 46.38 36.33
N GLU A 34 6.65 45.63 35.65
CA GLU A 34 5.23 45.50 36.01
C GLU A 34 4.37 44.87 34.92
N LYS A 35 3.58 43.87 35.37
CA LYS A 35 2.32 43.36 34.77
C LYS A 35 2.35 42.61 33.44
N ALA A 36 2.25 41.28 33.55
CA ALA A 36 1.47 40.47 32.62
C ALA A 36 0.82 39.31 33.39
N VAL A 37 -0.44 39.47 33.73
CA VAL A 37 -1.36 38.41 34.11
C VAL A 37 -2.24 38.16 32.90
N GLY A 38 -2.28 36.92 32.40
CA GLY A 38 -3.35 36.45 31.53
C GLY A 38 -2.95 36.04 30.12
N GLU A 39 -2.07 35.01 29.94
CA GLU A 39 -1.97 34.29 28.66
C GLU A 39 -1.27 32.95 28.88
N LYS A 40 -1.82 32.08 29.77
CA LYS A 40 -1.24 30.76 30.03
C LYS A 40 -2.19 29.57 29.83
N ASP A 41 -3.45 29.79 29.42
CA ASP A 41 -4.44 28.69 29.41
C ASP A 41 -4.79 28.18 28.00
N ALA A 42 -4.42 28.89 26.92
CA ALA A 42 -4.68 28.42 25.56
C ALA A 42 -3.53 27.55 24.95
N SER A 43 -2.28 27.74 25.42
CA SER A 43 -1.13 27.01 24.82
C SER A 43 -0.88 25.62 25.38
N GLU A 44 -1.48 25.26 26.53
CA GLU A 44 -1.36 23.91 27.11
C GLU A 44 -2.34 22.92 26.49
N GLY A 45 -3.52 23.37 26.02
CA GLY A 45 -4.48 22.54 25.31
C GLY A 45 -4.01 22.09 23.93
N GLU A 46 -3.43 23.02 23.14
CA GLU A 46 -2.91 22.70 21.80
C GLU A 46 -1.69 21.77 21.85
N LYS A 47 -0.80 21.95 22.82
CA LYS A 47 0.36 21.05 23.01
C LYS A 47 -0.03 19.65 23.48
N GLN A 48 -1.14 19.50 24.21
CA GLN A 48 -1.65 18.19 24.63
C GLN A 48 -2.37 17.45 23.50
N GLU A 49 -3.04 18.15 22.58
CA GLU A 49 -3.63 17.57 21.39
C GLU A 49 -2.58 17.18 20.35
N GLU A 50 -1.59 18.05 20.08
CA GLU A 50 -0.46 17.73 19.20
C GLU A 50 0.34 16.54 19.74
N GLY A 51 0.63 16.48 21.04
CA GLY A 51 1.33 15.35 21.64
C GLY A 51 0.54 14.04 21.59
N LYS A 52 -0.79 14.07 21.68
CA LYS A 52 -1.65 12.88 21.50
C LYS A 52 -1.70 12.41 20.05
N VAL A 53 -1.79 13.32 19.11
CA VAL A 53 -1.79 12.99 17.68
C VAL A 53 -0.43 12.41 17.26
N GLU A 54 0.68 12.95 17.77
CA GLU A 54 2.02 12.41 17.52
C GLU A 54 2.21 11.03 18.15
N GLU A 55 1.69 10.79 19.37
CA GLU A 55 1.75 9.50 20.06
C GLU A 55 0.88 8.44 19.36
N GLU A 56 -0.32 8.81 18.88
CA GLU A 56 -1.16 7.93 18.07
C GLU A 56 -0.55 7.63 16.68
N GLU A 57 0.10 8.59 16.04
CA GLU A 57 0.82 8.37 14.79
C GLU A 57 2.10 7.54 14.99
N GLU A 58 2.79 7.68 16.12
CA GLU A 58 3.97 6.87 16.46
C GLU A 58 3.57 5.43 16.80
N VAL A 59 2.44 5.23 17.45
CA VAL A 59 1.83 3.92 17.70
C VAL A 59 1.40 3.29 16.37
N LYS A 60 0.75 4.02 15.47
CA LYS A 60 0.36 3.53 14.13
C LYS A 60 1.58 3.22 13.25
N ARG A 61 2.67 3.99 13.34
CA ARG A 61 3.96 3.69 12.66
C ARG A 61 4.64 2.40 13.15
N GLY A 62 4.26 1.91 14.32
CA GLY A 62 4.74 0.63 14.85
C GLY A 62 3.91 -0.59 14.43
N TRP A 63 2.79 -0.40 13.73
CA TRP A 63 1.89 -1.46 13.31
C TRP A 63 2.35 -2.08 11.99
N SER A 64 2.23 -3.40 11.90
CA SER A 64 2.47 -4.10 10.63
C SER A 64 1.29 -3.89 9.68
N GLU A 65 1.55 -3.94 8.37
CA GLU A 65 0.50 -3.86 7.35
C GLU A 65 -0.57 -4.94 7.54
N ILE A 66 -0.19 -6.09 8.10
CA ILE A 66 -1.11 -7.18 8.42
C ILE A 66 -2.11 -6.73 9.50
N ARG A 67 -1.66 -6.05 10.55
CA ARG A 67 -2.54 -5.54 11.62
C ARG A 67 -3.48 -4.47 11.09
N LEU A 68 -2.97 -3.55 10.28
CA LEU A 68 -3.80 -2.51 9.64
C LEU A 68 -4.87 -3.14 8.75
N ALA A 69 -4.54 -4.18 7.98
CA ALA A 69 -5.51 -4.91 7.16
C ALA A 69 -6.58 -5.64 8.02
N ILE A 70 -6.18 -6.22 9.16
CA ILE A 70 -7.11 -6.85 10.10
C ILE A 70 -8.07 -5.80 10.68
N GLU A 71 -7.58 -4.63 11.03
CA GLU A 71 -8.38 -3.53 11.59
C GLU A 71 -9.40 -3.04 10.57
N GLU A 72 -8.97 -2.76 9.35
CA GLU A 72 -9.84 -2.33 8.25
C GLU A 72 -10.97 -3.33 7.99
N LEU A 73 -10.64 -4.61 7.86
CA LEU A 73 -11.63 -5.68 7.63
C LEU A 73 -12.56 -5.89 8.83
N SER A 74 -12.06 -5.73 10.04
CA SER A 74 -12.89 -5.83 11.24
C SER A 74 -13.93 -4.71 11.30
N ALA A 75 -13.58 -3.50 10.87
CA ALA A 75 -14.49 -2.37 10.77
C ALA A 75 -15.62 -2.62 9.75
N VAL A 76 -15.30 -3.23 8.61
CA VAL A 76 -16.30 -3.63 7.60
C VAL A 76 -17.31 -4.63 8.17
N GLY A 77 -16.83 -5.64 8.89
CA GLY A 77 -17.68 -6.68 9.49
C GLY A 77 -18.64 -6.18 10.59
N HIS A 78 -18.32 -5.07 11.24
CA HIS A 78 -19.16 -4.48 12.30
C HIS A 78 -20.17 -3.43 11.77
N GLY A 79 -19.96 -2.89 10.55
CA GLY A 79 -20.86 -1.91 9.95
C GLY A 79 -22.17 -2.48 9.39
N GLY A 80 -22.25 -3.79 9.18
CA GLY A 80 -23.45 -4.50 8.74
C GLY A 80 -24.32 -4.88 9.93
N GLY A 81 -25.20 -3.97 10.38
CA GLY A 81 -26.26 -4.34 11.31
C GLY A 81 -27.03 -5.55 10.77
N LYS A 82 -27.21 -6.58 11.61
CA LYS A 82 -27.98 -7.81 11.34
C LYS A 82 -29.47 -7.48 11.07
N LEU A 83 -29.78 -6.83 9.97
CA LEU A 83 -31.08 -6.97 9.35
C LEU A 83 -30.95 -8.08 8.31
N ALA A 84 -31.84 -9.07 8.36
CA ALA A 84 -31.92 -10.18 7.42
C ALA A 84 -32.16 -9.66 5.99
N ALA A 85 -31.09 -9.21 5.34
CA ALA A 85 -31.09 -8.90 3.92
C ALA A 85 -30.95 -10.21 3.14
N ALA A 86 -31.71 -10.38 2.08
CA ALA A 86 -31.74 -11.60 1.25
C ALA A 86 -30.42 -11.82 0.48
N SER A 87 -29.49 -10.87 0.49
CA SER A 87 -28.15 -10.94 -0.12
C SER A 87 -27.14 -10.19 0.75
N PRO A 88 -25.85 -10.60 0.75
CA PRO A 88 -24.80 -9.85 1.43
C PRO A 88 -24.70 -8.43 0.84
N PRO A 89 -24.32 -7.43 1.66
CA PRO A 89 -24.12 -6.07 1.16
C PRO A 89 -22.96 -6.04 0.15
N PRO A 90 -23.04 -5.19 -0.88
CA PRO A 90 -21.98 -5.08 -1.88
C PRO A 90 -20.65 -4.61 -1.24
N PRO A 91 -19.49 -5.10 -1.71
CA PRO A 91 -18.20 -4.75 -1.15
C PRO A 91 -17.90 -3.24 -1.20
N PRO A 92 -17.55 -2.61 -0.07
CA PRO A 92 -17.33 -1.17 0.01
C PRO A 92 -16.02 -0.74 -0.66
N THR A 93 -16.04 0.41 -1.34
CA THR A 93 -14.91 0.92 -2.14
C THR A 93 -13.73 1.36 -1.27
N LEU A 94 -13.96 2.09 -0.18
CA LEU A 94 -12.87 2.60 0.67
C LEU A 94 -12.06 1.50 1.34
N PRO A 95 -12.64 0.51 2.01
CA PRO A 95 -11.89 -0.62 2.55
C PRO A 95 -11.11 -1.39 1.49
N PHE A 96 -11.67 -1.58 0.30
CA PHE A 96 -10.95 -2.20 -0.81
C PHE A 96 -9.71 -1.39 -1.24
N LEU A 97 -9.83 -0.07 -1.34
CA LEU A 97 -8.72 0.83 -1.62
C LEU A 97 -7.67 0.80 -0.49
N ALA A 98 -8.11 0.84 0.78
CA ALA A 98 -7.21 0.76 1.93
C ALA A 98 -6.36 -0.52 1.91
N LEU A 99 -6.99 -1.69 1.70
CA LEU A 99 -6.29 -2.97 1.55
C LEU A 99 -5.32 -2.97 0.37
N SER A 100 -5.71 -2.36 -0.75
CA SER A 100 -4.83 -2.23 -1.93
C SER A 100 -3.60 -1.37 -1.62
N HIS A 101 -3.76 -0.29 -0.86
CA HIS A 101 -2.65 0.56 -0.41
C HIS A 101 -1.69 -0.17 0.53
N LEU A 102 -2.16 -1.08 1.38
CA LEU A 102 -1.28 -1.88 2.24
C LEU A 102 -0.34 -2.78 1.42
N ILE A 103 -0.83 -3.36 0.32
CA ILE A 103 0.03 -4.11 -0.62
C ILE A 103 1.09 -3.19 -1.22
N LEU A 104 0.72 -1.97 -1.60
CA LEU A 104 1.64 -0.98 -2.14
C LEU A 104 2.73 -0.63 -1.13
N GLN A 105 2.38 -0.42 0.14
CA GLN A 105 3.33 -0.15 1.23
C GLN A 105 4.33 -1.30 1.45
N VAL A 106 3.88 -2.56 1.36
CA VAL A 106 4.79 -3.73 1.41
C VAL A 106 5.77 -3.70 0.26
N LEU A 107 5.33 -3.37 -0.97
CA LEU A 107 6.21 -3.24 -2.12
C LEU A 107 7.21 -2.09 -1.98
N ASP A 108 6.79 -0.96 -1.39
CA ASP A 108 7.67 0.18 -1.07
C ASP A 108 8.77 -0.22 -0.08
N LYS A 109 8.44 -1.02 0.94
CA LYS A 109 9.41 -1.55 1.89
C LYS A 109 10.40 -2.53 1.26
N ILE A 110 9.97 -3.34 0.28
CA ILE A 110 10.88 -4.21 -0.49
C ILE A 110 11.86 -3.35 -1.30
N GLY A 111 11.41 -2.21 -1.80
CA GLY A 111 12.25 -1.20 -2.41
C GLY A 111 12.22 -1.19 -3.94
N PRO A 112 13.21 -0.54 -4.58
CA PRO A 112 13.19 -0.17 -6.01
C PRO A 112 13.17 -1.37 -6.96
N THR A 113 13.53 -2.56 -6.50
CA THR A 113 13.49 -3.79 -7.30
C THR A 113 12.06 -4.16 -7.73
N MET A 114 11.05 -3.72 -6.99
CA MET A 114 9.63 -3.99 -7.25
C MET A 114 8.90 -2.84 -7.98
N VAL A 115 9.63 -1.85 -8.50
CA VAL A 115 9.05 -0.63 -9.09
C VAL A 115 8.00 -0.90 -10.17
N VAL A 116 8.20 -1.89 -11.04
CA VAL A 116 7.25 -2.21 -12.12
C VAL A 116 5.92 -2.72 -11.56
N LEU A 117 5.98 -3.64 -10.61
CA LEU A 117 4.79 -4.17 -9.94
C LEU A 117 4.10 -3.09 -9.11
N ARG A 118 4.88 -2.29 -8.40
CA ARG A 118 4.39 -1.15 -7.63
C ARG A 118 3.60 -0.17 -8.49
N LEU A 119 4.15 0.23 -9.65
CA LEU A 119 3.49 1.16 -10.57
C LEU A 119 2.21 0.58 -11.17
N ASP A 120 2.15 -0.72 -11.45
CA ASP A 120 0.94 -1.37 -11.95
C ASP A 120 -0.18 -1.33 -10.91
N ILE A 121 0.12 -1.71 -9.67
CA ILE A 121 -0.84 -1.65 -8.55
C ILE A 121 -1.27 -0.20 -8.28
N GLN A 122 -0.32 0.75 -8.24
CA GLN A 122 -0.60 2.15 -8.01
C GLN A 122 -1.58 2.72 -9.05
N ARG A 123 -1.36 2.47 -10.33
CA ARG A 123 -2.26 2.95 -11.40
C ARG A 123 -3.68 2.38 -11.28
N ASN A 124 -3.82 1.14 -10.83
CA ASN A 124 -5.13 0.56 -10.60
C ASN A 124 -5.82 1.21 -9.39
N ILE A 125 -5.09 1.51 -8.32
CA ILE A 125 -5.61 2.23 -7.14
C ILE A 125 -6.03 3.66 -7.56
N GLU A 126 -5.16 4.42 -8.19
CA GLU A 126 -5.42 5.80 -8.63
C GLU A 126 -6.68 5.89 -9.48
N ARG A 127 -6.86 5.00 -10.45
CA ARG A 127 -8.05 4.97 -11.31
C ARG A 127 -9.36 4.79 -10.53
N LEU A 128 -9.38 3.89 -9.55
CA LEU A 128 -10.56 3.69 -8.70
C LEU A 128 -10.77 4.87 -7.77
N GLN A 129 -9.70 5.41 -7.20
CA GLN A 129 -9.76 6.54 -6.29
C GLN A 129 -10.24 7.82 -6.99
N GLU A 130 -9.77 8.08 -8.21
CA GLU A 130 -10.25 9.21 -9.02
C GLU A 130 -11.76 9.12 -9.26
N LEU A 131 -12.29 7.95 -9.65
CA LEU A 131 -13.71 7.77 -9.85
C LEU A 131 -14.51 7.92 -8.55
N TYR A 132 -14.02 7.33 -7.45
CA TYR A 132 -14.62 7.47 -6.14
C TYR A 132 -14.74 8.95 -5.71
N LEU A 133 -13.66 9.73 -5.87
CA LEU A 133 -13.61 11.14 -5.47
C LEU A 133 -14.55 12.04 -6.30
N LEU A 134 -14.94 11.65 -7.52
CA LEU A 134 -15.94 12.38 -8.30
C LEU A 134 -17.31 12.39 -7.64
N ASN A 135 -17.72 11.29 -7.01
CA ASN A 135 -18.98 11.20 -6.27
C ASN A 135 -18.89 10.08 -5.22
N PRO A 136 -18.36 10.35 -4.00
CA PRO A 136 -18.18 9.34 -2.96
C PRO A 136 -19.46 8.64 -2.53
N SER A 137 -20.59 9.37 -2.51
CA SER A 137 -21.90 8.78 -2.15
C SER A 137 -22.38 7.78 -3.20
N LYS A 138 -22.17 8.06 -4.48
CA LYS A 138 -22.58 7.19 -5.59
C LYS A 138 -21.65 5.98 -5.72
N TYR A 139 -20.35 6.15 -5.52
CA TYR A 139 -19.36 5.09 -5.73
C TYR A 139 -18.87 4.51 -4.40
N SER A 140 -19.73 4.51 -3.38
CA SER A 140 -19.43 3.95 -2.05
C SER A 140 -19.16 2.46 -2.08
N ASN A 141 -19.71 1.75 -3.08
CA ASN A 141 -19.56 0.32 -3.29
C ASN A 141 -18.95 0.01 -4.66
N LEU A 142 -18.19 -1.07 -4.74
CA LEU A 142 -17.58 -1.52 -6.01
C LEU A 142 -18.63 -1.90 -7.07
N GLU A 143 -19.79 -2.40 -6.66
CA GLU A 143 -20.86 -2.81 -7.57
C GLU A 143 -21.35 -1.66 -8.44
N GLU A 144 -21.54 -0.47 -7.85
CA GLU A 144 -22.00 0.73 -8.56
C GLU A 144 -20.97 1.20 -9.61
N ILE A 145 -19.67 0.99 -9.34
CA ILE A 145 -18.59 1.27 -10.30
C ILE A 145 -18.67 0.31 -11.50
N LEU A 146 -18.87 -0.99 -11.22
CA LEU A 146 -18.99 -2.00 -12.26
C LEU A 146 -20.24 -1.80 -13.11
N GLU A 147 -21.40 -1.55 -12.47
CA GLU A 147 -22.66 -1.29 -13.15
C GLU A 147 -22.55 -0.14 -14.14
N LYS A 148 -22.00 1.01 -13.68
CA LYS A 148 -21.75 2.17 -14.55
C LYS A 148 -20.95 1.79 -15.80
N GLU A 149 -19.81 1.11 -15.65
CA GLU A 149 -18.95 0.78 -16.78
C GLU A 149 -19.54 -0.31 -17.69
N VAL A 150 -20.34 -1.21 -17.14
CA VAL A 150 -21.09 -2.20 -17.94
C VAL A 150 -22.17 -1.52 -18.77
N GLU A 151 -22.95 -0.60 -18.18
CA GLU A 151 -23.97 0.19 -18.89
C GLU A 151 -23.35 1.05 -20.00
N GLU A 152 -22.19 1.65 -19.76
CA GLU A 152 -21.43 2.44 -20.73
C GLU A 152 -20.71 1.58 -21.79
N GLY A 153 -20.65 0.25 -21.60
CA GLY A 153 -19.89 -0.66 -22.46
C GLY A 153 -18.37 -0.50 -22.35
N THR A 154 -17.88 0.09 -21.27
CA THR A 154 -16.45 0.39 -21.04
C THR A 154 -15.73 -0.61 -20.13
N ALA A 155 -16.45 -1.44 -19.37
CA ALA A 155 -15.92 -2.33 -18.32
C ALA A 155 -14.80 -3.29 -18.79
N ARG A 156 -14.70 -3.60 -20.09
CA ARG A 156 -13.68 -4.49 -20.66
C ARG A 156 -12.45 -3.76 -21.22
N LYS A 157 -12.46 -2.44 -21.25
CA LYS A 157 -11.31 -1.65 -21.72
C LYS A 157 -10.12 -1.84 -20.78
N VAL A 158 -8.90 -1.68 -21.32
CA VAL A 158 -7.65 -1.88 -20.57
C VAL A 158 -7.52 -0.92 -19.39
N ASP A 159 -8.06 0.26 -19.55
CA ASP A 159 -8.03 1.37 -18.59
C ASP A 159 -9.31 1.52 -17.75
N SER A 160 -10.20 0.51 -17.73
CA SER A 160 -11.44 0.54 -16.95
C SER A 160 -11.21 0.35 -15.45
N CYS A 161 -12.10 0.92 -14.63
CA CYS A 161 -12.16 0.68 -13.20
C CYS A 161 -12.50 -0.79 -12.88
N ALA A 162 -13.37 -1.43 -13.67
CA ALA A 162 -13.68 -2.84 -13.54
C ALA A 162 -12.43 -3.74 -13.67
N ARG A 163 -11.53 -3.41 -14.62
CA ARG A 163 -10.23 -4.12 -14.71
C ARG A 163 -9.32 -3.80 -13.54
N ALA A 164 -9.35 -2.58 -13.02
CA ALA A 164 -8.59 -2.23 -11.82
C ALA A 164 -9.06 -3.04 -10.61
N VAL A 165 -10.39 -3.14 -10.36
CA VAL A 165 -10.95 -4.01 -9.32
C VAL A 165 -10.46 -5.45 -9.51
N LEU A 166 -10.57 -6.01 -10.72
CA LEU A 166 -10.15 -7.37 -11.00
C LEU A 166 -8.68 -7.63 -10.68
N TRP A 167 -7.76 -6.74 -11.12
CA TRP A 167 -6.34 -6.95 -10.91
C TRP A 167 -5.90 -6.72 -9.48
N LEU A 168 -6.50 -5.77 -8.77
CA LEU A 168 -6.26 -5.57 -7.33
C LEU A 168 -6.78 -6.77 -6.52
N THR A 169 -7.96 -7.31 -6.84
CA THR A 169 -8.49 -8.52 -6.20
C THR A 169 -7.54 -9.71 -6.39
N ARG A 170 -7.06 -9.94 -7.61
CA ARG A 170 -6.08 -11.02 -7.90
C ARG A 170 -4.74 -10.82 -7.18
N SER A 171 -4.32 -9.57 -6.97
CA SER A 171 -3.14 -9.27 -6.16
C SER A 171 -3.37 -9.62 -4.69
N MET A 172 -4.59 -9.41 -4.17
CA MET A 172 -4.97 -9.86 -2.82
C MET A 172 -5.04 -11.37 -2.71
N ASP A 173 -5.61 -12.07 -3.72
CA ASP A 173 -5.61 -13.54 -3.79
C ASP A 173 -4.17 -14.10 -3.72
N PHE A 174 -3.26 -13.49 -4.50
CA PHE A 174 -1.85 -13.87 -4.47
C PHE A 174 -1.22 -13.62 -3.09
N THR A 175 -1.54 -12.48 -2.48
CA THR A 175 -1.02 -12.12 -1.15
C THR A 175 -1.47 -13.12 -0.10
N ILE A 176 -2.77 -13.47 -0.06
CA ILE A 176 -3.29 -14.52 0.86
C ILE A 176 -2.59 -15.85 0.61
N ALA A 177 -2.54 -16.29 -0.64
CA ALA A 177 -1.93 -17.57 -0.99
C ALA A 177 -0.45 -17.65 -0.60
N LEU A 178 0.29 -16.53 -0.67
CA LEU A 178 1.68 -16.45 -0.23
C LEU A 178 1.78 -16.47 1.30
N LEU A 179 0.96 -15.68 1.99
CA LEU A 179 0.96 -15.62 3.45
C LEU A 179 0.58 -16.96 4.09
N GLN A 180 -0.41 -17.67 3.55
CA GLN A 180 -0.80 -19.00 4.00
C GLN A 180 0.36 -19.98 3.87
N ARG A 181 1.05 -19.99 2.72
CA ARG A 181 2.23 -20.83 2.54
C ARG A 181 3.36 -20.49 3.48
N LEU A 182 3.56 -19.21 3.74
CA LEU A 182 4.57 -18.75 4.70
C LEU A 182 4.23 -19.17 6.14
N GLU A 183 2.96 -19.19 6.50
CA GLU A 183 2.46 -19.61 7.81
C GLU A 183 2.56 -21.14 8.00
N GLU A 184 2.17 -21.93 6.98
CA GLU A 184 2.17 -23.39 7.03
C GLU A 184 3.58 -23.98 6.94
N ASP A 185 4.50 -23.30 6.22
CA ASP A 185 5.83 -23.84 5.95
C ASP A 185 6.73 -23.76 7.19
N SER A 186 7.36 -24.90 7.52
CA SER A 186 8.31 -25.04 8.64
C SER A 186 9.77 -24.81 8.20
N ASP A 187 10.02 -23.78 7.39
CA ASP A 187 11.34 -23.40 6.87
C ASP A 187 12.01 -24.39 5.92
N GLN A 188 11.25 -25.33 5.35
CA GLN A 188 11.76 -26.33 4.43
C GLN A 188 11.88 -25.84 2.98
N GLN A 189 11.02 -24.88 2.58
CA GLN A 189 11.03 -24.33 1.22
C GLN A 189 11.71 -22.96 1.18
N SER A 190 12.41 -22.68 0.10
CA SER A 190 12.95 -21.35 -0.15
C SER A 190 11.82 -20.36 -0.44
N PHE A 191 12.02 -19.08 -0.09
CA PHE A 191 11.01 -18.05 -0.34
C PHE A 191 10.60 -17.96 -1.82
N PRO A 192 11.51 -18.06 -2.82
CA PRO A 192 11.12 -18.14 -4.21
C PRO A 192 10.17 -19.31 -4.54
N GLN A 193 10.34 -20.48 -3.90
CA GLN A 193 9.42 -21.62 -4.10
C GLN A 193 8.02 -21.33 -3.55
N LEU A 194 7.90 -20.66 -2.40
CA LEU A 194 6.61 -20.24 -1.84
C LEU A 194 5.92 -19.22 -2.76
N VAL A 195 6.66 -18.22 -3.26
CA VAL A 195 6.16 -17.21 -4.21
C VAL A 195 5.70 -17.87 -5.51
N GLU A 196 6.48 -18.80 -6.07
CA GLU A 196 6.12 -19.53 -7.29
C GLU A 196 4.86 -20.36 -7.09
N ALA A 197 4.76 -21.08 -5.97
CA ALA A 197 3.59 -21.90 -5.66
C ALA A 197 2.32 -21.05 -5.49
N ALA A 198 2.41 -19.86 -4.88
CA ALA A 198 1.30 -18.91 -4.79
C ALA A 198 0.92 -18.38 -6.18
N TYR A 199 1.90 -17.95 -6.98
CA TYR A 199 1.70 -17.46 -8.34
C TYR A 199 1.00 -18.45 -9.25
N MET A 200 1.40 -19.72 -9.21
CA MET A 200 0.85 -20.77 -10.08
C MET A 200 -0.65 -20.97 -9.90
N VAL A 201 -1.17 -20.79 -8.69
CA VAL A 201 -2.60 -21.01 -8.38
C VAL A 201 -3.45 -19.76 -8.47
N THR A 202 -2.85 -18.55 -8.42
CA THR A 202 -3.59 -17.28 -8.40
C THR A 202 -3.44 -16.49 -9.70
N LEU A 203 -2.25 -16.00 -10.02
CA LEU A 203 -2.02 -15.06 -11.13
C LEU A 203 -1.73 -15.76 -12.47
N LYS A 204 -1.02 -16.89 -12.45
CA LYS A 204 -0.58 -17.60 -13.67
C LYS A 204 -1.70 -17.89 -14.66
N PRO A 205 -2.91 -18.35 -14.26
CA PRO A 205 -4.00 -18.64 -15.18
C PRO A 205 -4.47 -17.43 -16.00
N TRP A 206 -4.22 -16.24 -15.50
CA TRP A 206 -4.70 -14.96 -16.03
C TRP A 206 -3.63 -14.14 -16.74
N HIS A 207 -2.35 -14.45 -16.52
CA HIS A 207 -1.23 -13.76 -17.14
C HIS A 207 -1.02 -14.21 -18.58
N GLY A 208 -0.96 -13.22 -19.49
CA GLY A 208 -0.45 -13.40 -20.85
C GLY A 208 1.07 -13.52 -20.88
N TRP A 209 1.65 -13.51 -22.06
CA TRP A 209 3.11 -13.68 -22.22
C TRP A 209 3.94 -12.53 -21.62
N ILE A 210 3.46 -11.27 -21.75
CA ILE A 210 4.14 -10.09 -21.19
C ILE A 210 4.19 -10.17 -19.67
N SER A 211 3.04 -10.35 -19.03
CA SER A 211 2.97 -10.45 -17.56
C SER A 211 3.73 -11.66 -17.02
N SER A 212 3.74 -12.78 -17.74
CA SER A 212 4.55 -13.94 -17.37
C SER A 212 6.06 -13.68 -17.50
N ALA A 213 6.50 -12.87 -18.46
CA ALA A 213 7.90 -12.45 -18.57
C ALA A 213 8.28 -11.48 -17.44
N ALA A 214 7.42 -10.50 -17.13
CA ALA A 214 7.61 -9.58 -16.00
C ALA A 214 7.71 -10.35 -14.65
N TYR A 215 6.85 -11.35 -14.43
CA TYR A 215 6.94 -12.22 -13.26
C TYR A 215 8.31 -12.91 -13.15
N LYS A 216 8.84 -13.47 -14.25
CA LYS A 216 10.16 -14.12 -14.23
C LYS A 216 11.31 -13.17 -13.87
N ILE A 217 11.17 -11.89 -14.24
CA ILE A 217 12.14 -10.86 -13.85
C ILE A 217 11.98 -10.56 -12.35
N ALA A 218 10.75 -10.32 -11.88
CA ALA A 218 10.45 -10.05 -10.48
C ALA A 218 10.97 -11.16 -9.56
N MET A 219 10.84 -12.43 -9.95
CA MET A 219 11.36 -13.59 -9.19
C MET A 219 12.86 -13.54 -8.91
N LYS A 220 13.64 -12.87 -9.74
CA LYS A 220 15.09 -12.69 -9.51
C LYS A 220 15.40 -11.55 -8.53
N LEU A 221 14.42 -10.73 -8.22
CA LEU A 221 14.56 -9.49 -7.47
C LEU A 221 13.85 -9.53 -6.11
N ILE A 222 13.17 -10.63 -5.78
CA ILE A 222 12.51 -10.80 -4.48
C ILE A 222 13.55 -10.90 -3.36
N PRO A 223 13.25 -10.36 -2.16
CA PRO A 223 14.12 -10.49 -1.00
C PRO A 223 14.22 -11.94 -0.53
N ASP A 224 15.18 -12.22 0.33
CA ASP A 224 15.21 -13.49 1.03
C ASP A 224 14.07 -13.59 2.07
N ARG A 225 13.83 -14.81 2.58
CA ARG A 225 12.74 -15.09 3.51
C ARG A 225 12.85 -14.29 4.81
N LYS A 226 14.07 -14.15 5.36
CA LYS A 226 14.27 -13.44 6.63
C LYS A 226 13.95 -11.96 6.46
N MET A 227 14.45 -11.36 5.37
CA MET A 227 14.16 -9.98 5.03
C MET A 227 12.66 -9.76 4.83
N PHE A 228 11.98 -10.63 4.07
CA PHE A 228 10.54 -10.50 3.85
C PHE A 228 9.75 -10.60 5.16
N ILE A 229 10.06 -11.58 6.02
CA ILE A 229 9.44 -11.71 7.35
C ILE A 229 9.69 -10.45 8.18
N SER A 230 10.91 -9.90 8.20
CA SER A 230 11.21 -8.68 8.95
C SER A 230 10.42 -7.46 8.47
N LEU A 231 10.11 -7.38 7.17
CA LEU A 231 9.25 -6.34 6.61
C LEU A 231 7.80 -6.45 7.10
N LEU A 232 7.30 -7.69 7.28
CA LEU A 232 5.93 -7.94 7.72
C LEU A 232 5.76 -7.75 9.24
N VAL A 233 6.76 -8.13 10.03
CA VAL A 233 6.69 -8.10 11.51
C VAL A 233 6.93 -6.69 12.06
N GLY A 234 7.62 -5.83 11.31
CA GLY A 234 8.01 -4.51 11.79
C GLY A 234 8.92 -4.59 13.02
N LYS A 235 8.60 -3.81 14.08
CA LYS A 235 9.39 -3.80 15.32
C LYS A 235 9.13 -4.99 16.25
N CYS A 236 8.08 -5.78 16.02
CA CYS A 236 7.71 -6.92 16.85
C CYS A 236 8.26 -8.22 16.26
N GLN A 237 9.33 -8.77 16.80
CA GLN A 237 10.09 -9.90 16.24
C GLN A 237 9.54 -11.29 16.58
N ASP A 238 8.25 -11.44 16.92
CA ASP A 238 7.66 -12.72 17.27
C ASP A 238 7.05 -13.44 16.06
N CYS A 239 7.73 -14.49 15.57
CA CYS A 239 7.23 -15.30 14.47
C CYS A 239 5.94 -16.06 14.79
N ALA A 240 5.68 -16.40 16.06
CA ALA A 240 4.43 -17.05 16.45
C ALA A 240 3.25 -16.08 16.39
N ALA A 241 3.46 -14.84 16.82
CA ALA A 241 2.48 -13.77 16.68
C ALA A 241 2.18 -13.47 15.21
N LEU A 242 3.19 -13.45 14.32
CA LEU A 242 2.99 -13.26 12.89
C LEU A 242 2.09 -14.35 12.28
N LYS A 243 2.32 -15.61 12.63
CA LYS A 243 1.49 -16.73 12.13
C LYS A 243 0.03 -16.57 12.55
N GLU A 244 -0.23 -16.15 13.79
CA GLU A 244 -1.58 -15.91 14.29
C GLU A 244 -2.24 -14.71 13.57
N GLU A 245 -1.50 -13.64 13.33
CA GLU A 245 -1.97 -12.49 12.55
C GLU A 245 -2.30 -12.87 11.10
N ILE A 246 -1.48 -13.70 10.44
CA ILE A 246 -1.76 -14.21 9.10
C ILE A 246 -3.06 -15.02 9.10
N ARG A 247 -3.27 -15.92 10.06
CA ARG A 247 -4.51 -16.70 10.17
C ARG A 247 -5.74 -15.80 10.34
N LYS A 248 -5.62 -14.79 11.21
CA LYS A 248 -6.70 -13.83 11.45
C LYS A 248 -7.00 -13.03 10.20
N LEU A 249 -5.97 -12.51 9.52
CA LEU A 249 -6.12 -11.78 8.27
C LEU A 249 -6.81 -12.64 7.21
N THR A 250 -6.33 -13.86 6.98
CA THR A 250 -6.90 -14.77 6.00
C THR A 250 -8.38 -15.05 6.26
N LYS A 251 -8.73 -15.30 7.53
CA LYS A 251 -10.12 -15.56 7.93
C LYS A 251 -11.05 -14.38 7.68
N LEU A 252 -10.56 -13.15 7.75
CA LEU A 252 -11.33 -11.94 7.50
C LEU A 252 -11.35 -11.57 6.01
N LEU A 253 -10.21 -11.70 5.33
CA LEU A 253 -10.06 -11.25 3.94
C LEU A 253 -10.69 -12.22 2.94
N GLN A 254 -10.66 -13.53 3.20
CA GLN A 254 -11.20 -14.53 2.27
C GLN A 254 -12.70 -14.30 1.96
N PRO A 255 -13.61 -14.15 2.94
CA PRO A 255 -15.01 -13.85 2.65
C PRO A 255 -15.21 -12.55 1.86
N PHE A 256 -14.42 -11.51 2.15
CA PHE A 256 -14.46 -10.26 1.43
C PHE A 256 -14.06 -10.42 -0.05
N LEU A 257 -13.04 -11.22 -0.34
CA LEU A 257 -12.65 -11.55 -1.72
C LEU A 257 -13.68 -12.43 -2.42
N ASP A 258 -14.29 -13.39 -1.71
CA ASP A 258 -15.33 -14.25 -2.26
C ASP A 258 -16.54 -13.42 -2.73
N ASP A 259 -16.94 -12.39 -1.96
CA ASP A 259 -17.99 -11.45 -2.35
C ASP A 259 -17.61 -10.65 -3.60
N ILE A 260 -16.36 -10.19 -3.70
CA ILE A 260 -15.86 -9.49 -4.90
C ILE A 260 -15.82 -10.42 -6.11
N HIS A 261 -15.37 -11.65 -5.94
CA HIS A 261 -15.36 -12.66 -7.02
C HIS A 261 -16.78 -12.97 -7.50
N ALA A 262 -17.75 -13.13 -6.58
CA ALA A 262 -19.16 -13.34 -6.92
C ALA A 262 -19.72 -12.15 -7.71
N MET A 263 -19.42 -10.92 -7.27
CA MET A 263 -19.80 -9.68 -7.97
C MET A 263 -19.16 -9.63 -9.38
N MET A 264 -17.85 -9.88 -9.52
CA MET A 264 -17.19 -9.91 -10.82
C MET A 264 -17.78 -10.96 -11.76
N ALA A 265 -18.15 -12.14 -11.24
CA ALA A 265 -18.81 -13.21 -12.01
C ALA A 265 -20.23 -12.81 -12.45
N LYS A 266 -21.00 -12.11 -11.60
CA LYS A 266 -22.33 -11.55 -11.93
C LYS A 266 -22.27 -10.70 -13.20
N PHE A 267 -21.22 -9.85 -13.32
CA PHE A 267 -21.01 -9.00 -14.50
C PHE A 267 -20.20 -9.67 -15.62
N ARG A 268 -19.82 -10.94 -15.48
CA ARG A 268 -19.00 -11.69 -16.45
C ARG A 268 -17.65 -11.02 -16.75
N LEU A 269 -17.01 -10.45 -15.72
CA LEU A 269 -15.73 -9.75 -15.78
C LEU A 269 -14.58 -10.56 -15.16
N ASP A 270 -14.89 -11.68 -14.50
CA ASP A 270 -13.98 -12.56 -13.78
C ASP A 270 -12.91 -13.24 -14.66
N ARG A 271 -13.16 -13.41 -15.96
CA ARG A 271 -12.31 -14.17 -16.90
C ARG A 271 -11.39 -13.32 -17.78
N LEU A 272 -11.30 -12.03 -17.54
CA LEU A 272 -10.41 -11.16 -18.32
C LEU A 272 -8.94 -11.49 -18.05
N LYS A 273 -8.14 -11.58 -19.11
CA LYS A 273 -6.69 -11.86 -19.03
C LYS A 273 -5.87 -10.59 -19.23
N SER A 274 -4.63 -10.61 -18.73
CA SER A 274 -3.65 -9.59 -19.11
C SER A 274 -3.18 -9.81 -20.55
N THR A 275 -2.72 -8.78 -21.17
CA THR A 275 -2.03 -8.84 -22.48
C THR A 275 -0.68 -9.56 -22.39
#